data_01d0c8bc72abac3e24f9586e624cb35f
#
_entry.id   01d0c8bc72abac3e24f9586e624cb35f
#
_cell.length_a   1.000
_cell.length_b   1.000
_cell.length_c   1.000
_cell.angle_alpha   90.00
_cell.angle_beta   90.00
_cell.angle_gamma   90.00
#
_symmetry.space_group_name_H-M   'P 1'
#
loop_
_entity.id
_entity.type
_entity.pdbx_description
1 polymer ?
#
loop_
_entity_poly.entity_id
_entity_poly.type
_entity_poly.pdbx_seq_one_letter_code
_entity_poly.pdbx_strand_id
1 'polypeptide(L)'
;RYHPFDKGRTVALEERILITLDSSGEYKLQGFIDRLSEDRDGFYEIHDYKTNSRLPLAEYIRSDRQLALYMIGVKNQYPDVQQVRLIWHFLKFDKEIDSTRTDAELENLKTETIKLIQRIEQDETFQTNPSALCSWCEYKPCCRHWRHLYTVSEKPADHYATDSGAQLVNRYAEVKNKQKQVNQEFDEELEHLEEALLAFSQREQVDCVFGSENKVRITVTEKVSFPSKNSKERESLEDILRK
;
A
#
# COMPACT_ATOMS: atom_id res chain seq x y z
N ARG A 1 24.02 12.71 -9.18
CA ARG A 1 24.86 11.84 -8.32
C ARG A 1 24.72 12.31 -6.89
N TYR A 2 24.29 11.43 -6.05
CA TYR A 2 24.06 11.74 -4.65
C TYR A 2 25.34 11.46 -3.84
N HIS A 3 25.86 12.50 -3.18
CA HIS A 3 27.03 12.41 -2.29
C HIS A 3 26.64 12.88 -0.88
N PRO A 4 25.94 12.02 -0.09
CA PRO A 4 25.41 12.43 1.20
C PRO A 4 26.45 12.64 2.30
N PHE A 5 27.71 12.22 2.05
CA PHE A 5 28.76 12.21 3.07
C PHE A 5 29.62 13.45 3.11
N ASP A 6 29.44 14.40 2.18
CA ASP A 6 30.28 15.58 2.06
C ASP A 6 29.92 16.70 3.04
N LYS A 7 28.71 16.64 3.62
CA LYS A 7 28.15 17.72 4.41
C LYS A 7 28.40 17.62 5.93
N GLY A 8 28.84 16.48 6.41
CA GLY A 8 29.00 16.26 7.85
C GLY A 8 29.67 14.92 8.20
N ARG A 9 29.69 14.59 9.49
CA ARG A 9 30.26 13.36 10.03
C ARG A 9 29.13 12.33 10.26
N THR A 10 29.28 11.14 9.72
CA THR A 10 28.39 10.04 10.09
C THR A 10 28.68 9.62 11.54
N VAL A 11 27.64 9.66 12.38
CA VAL A 11 27.69 9.26 13.80
C VAL A 11 27.41 7.77 13.90
N ALA A 12 26.33 7.29 13.23
CA ALA A 12 25.92 5.90 13.25
C ALA A 12 25.20 5.49 11.96
N LEU A 13 25.21 4.18 11.65
CA LEU A 13 24.50 3.55 10.54
C LEU A 13 23.71 2.37 11.08
N GLU A 14 22.48 2.19 10.60
CA GLU A 14 21.56 1.09 11.00
C GLU A 14 21.46 0.97 12.53
N GLU A 15 21.43 2.13 13.21
CA GLU A 15 21.47 2.15 14.66
C GLU A 15 20.11 1.84 15.27
N ARG A 16 20.13 0.86 16.18
CA ARG A 16 18.97 0.58 17.02
C ARG A 16 18.79 1.68 18.05
N ILE A 17 17.63 2.35 17.99
CA ILE A 17 17.29 3.40 18.97
C ILE A 17 16.14 2.98 19.87
N LEU A 18 16.30 3.24 21.16
CA LEU A 18 15.26 3.08 22.16
C LEU A 18 14.61 4.44 22.43
N ILE A 19 13.31 4.51 22.28
CA ILE A 19 12.52 5.73 22.41
C ILE A 19 11.68 5.62 23.67
N THR A 20 12.03 6.38 24.71
CA THR A 20 11.26 6.45 25.94
C THR A 20 10.23 7.57 25.82
N LEU A 21 8.95 7.23 26.00
CA LEU A 21 7.84 8.16 25.76
C LEU A 21 7.39 8.90 27.02
N ASP A 22 7.67 8.33 28.20
CA ASP A 22 7.25 8.86 29.49
C ASP A 22 8.41 8.91 30.49
N SER A 23 8.25 9.67 31.57
CA SER A 23 9.26 9.82 32.62
C SER A 23 9.44 8.57 33.49
N SER A 24 8.42 7.69 33.54
CA SER A 24 8.51 6.41 34.28
C SER A 24 9.32 5.36 33.53
N GLY A 25 9.45 5.50 32.21
CA GLY A 25 10.07 4.52 31.33
C GLY A 25 9.23 3.26 31.14
N GLU A 26 7.94 3.34 31.38
CA GLU A 26 6.98 2.26 31.14
C GLU A 26 6.70 2.10 29.65
N TYR A 27 6.47 3.23 28.98
CA TYR A 27 6.17 3.24 27.54
C TYR A 27 7.44 3.46 26.72
N LYS A 28 7.85 2.39 26.02
CA LYS A 28 9.05 2.41 25.17
C LYS A 28 8.75 1.88 23.78
N LEU A 29 9.36 2.50 22.79
CA LEU A 29 9.39 2.01 21.42
C LEU A 29 10.83 1.71 21.01
N GLN A 30 10.97 0.90 19.98
CA GLN A 30 12.24 0.59 19.37
C GLN A 30 12.16 0.90 17.89
N GLY A 31 13.21 1.45 17.33
CA GLY A 31 13.36 1.66 15.90
C GLY A 31 14.79 1.48 15.45
N PHE A 32 15.00 1.62 14.14
CA PHE A 32 16.32 1.60 13.52
C PHE A 32 16.46 2.85 12.66
N ILE A 33 17.51 3.60 12.90
CA ILE A 33 17.85 4.79 12.12
C ILE A 33 18.80 4.35 11.01
N ASP A 34 18.44 4.58 9.75
CA ASP A 34 19.28 4.18 8.61
C ASP A 34 20.65 4.88 8.70
N ARG A 35 20.65 6.19 8.94
CA ARG A 35 21.88 6.95 9.18
C ARG A 35 21.62 8.13 10.12
N LEU A 36 22.46 8.26 11.12
CA LEU A 36 22.57 9.43 11.96
C LEU A 36 23.87 10.16 11.60
N SER A 37 23.78 11.44 11.30
CA SER A 37 24.95 12.29 11.04
C SER A 37 24.90 13.58 11.85
N GLU A 38 26.04 14.20 11.99
CA GLU A 38 26.24 15.52 12.56
C GLU A 38 26.80 16.42 11.47
N ASP A 39 26.13 17.54 11.19
CA ASP A 39 26.60 18.49 10.21
C ASP A 39 27.78 19.33 10.72
N ARG A 40 28.28 20.27 9.91
CA ARG A 40 29.45 21.11 10.26
C ARG A 40 29.17 22.10 11.37
N ASP A 41 27.90 22.39 11.63
CA ASP A 41 27.45 23.33 12.66
C ASP A 41 27.09 22.60 13.96
N GLY A 42 27.24 21.27 13.99
CA GLY A 42 26.97 20.43 15.15
C GLY A 42 25.50 20.02 15.30
N PHE A 43 24.67 20.20 14.26
CA PHE A 43 23.30 19.74 14.25
C PHE A 43 23.23 18.28 13.85
N TYR A 44 22.40 17.52 14.55
CA TYR A 44 22.16 16.14 14.19
C TYR A 44 21.14 16.02 13.07
N GLU A 45 21.40 15.06 12.16
CA GLU A 45 20.54 14.76 11.02
C GLU A 45 20.16 13.28 11.04
N ILE A 46 18.85 13.01 11.06
CA ILE A 46 18.28 11.67 10.92
C ILE A 46 17.92 11.47 9.46
N HIS A 47 18.60 10.56 8.80
CA HIS A 47 18.38 10.26 7.40
C HIS A 47 17.62 8.94 7.26
N ASP A 48 16.63 8.94 6.37
CA ASP A 48 15.82 7.78 6.01
C ASP A 48 15.76 7.64 4.48
N TYR A 49 16.10 6.45 3.97
CA TYR A 49 16.23 6.18 2.55
C TYR A 49 15.02 5.46 2.00
N LYS A 50 14.24 6.13 1.16
CA LYS A 50 12.99 5.64 0.58
C LYS A 50 13.15 5.20 -0.86
N THR A 51 12.80 3.94 -1.16
CA THR A 51 12.81 3.36 -2.50
C THR A 51 11.44 3.38 -3.19
N ASN A 52 10.48 4.08 -2.61
CA ASN A 52 9.10 4.18 -3.09
C ASN A 52 9.03 4.58 -4.57
N SER A 53 8.02 4.06 -5.25
CA SER A 53 7.76 4.40 -6.66
C SER A 53 7.04 5.72 -6.87
N ARG A 54 6.60 6.40 -5.79
CA ARG A 54 5.88 7.67 -5.80
C ARG A 54 6.45 8.61 -4.75
N LEU A 55 6.49 9.92 -5.08
CA LEU A 55 6.78 10.95 -4.09
C LEU A 55 5.51 11.19 -3.25
N PRO A 56 5.61 11.23 -1.93
CA PRO A 56 4.51 11.61 -1.07
C PRO A 56 4.20 13.11 -1.21
N LEU A 57 2.97 13.48 -0.88
CA LEU A 57 2.59 14.87 -0.75
C LEU A 57 3.33 15.51 0.44
N ALA A 58 3.57 16.83 0.38
CA ALA A 58 4.26 17.57 1.45
C ALA A 58 3.57 17.43 2.83
N GLU A 59 2.24 17.32 2.84
CA GLU A 59 1.46 17.11 4.06
C GLU A 59 1.77 15.77 4.74
N TYR A 60 2.00 14.73 3.93
CA TYR A 60 2.38 13.40 4.45
C TYR A 60 3.73 13.46 5.19
N ILE A 61 4.71 14.17 4.64
CA ILE A 61 6.02 14.36 5.27
C ILE A 61 5.89 15.12 6.60
N ARG A 62 5.01 16.13 6.65
CA ARG A 62 4.76 16.88 7.89
C ARG A 62 4.06 16.04 8.96
N SER A 63 3.23 15.10 8.56
CA SER A 63 2.50 14.20 9.47
C SER A 63 3.24 12.90 9.76
N ASP A 64 4.39 12.67 9.13
CA ASP A 64 5.19 11.47 9.34
C ASP A 64 5.64 11.36 10.80
N ARG A 65 5.32 10.22 11.41
CA ARG A 65 5.62 9.93 12.81
C ARG A 65 6.97 9.24 12.99
N GLN A 66 7.45 8.53 11.97
CA GLN A 66 8.63 7.67 12.09
C GLN A 66 9.86 8.46 12.50
N LEU A 67 10.26 9.44 11.71
CA LEU A 67 11.45 10.23 12.00
C LEU A 67 11.25 11.13 13.22
N ALA A 68 10.02 11.60 13.47
CA ALA A 68 9.69 12.37 14.67
C ALA A 68 9.86 11.53 15.95
N LEU A 69 9.48 10.26 15.94
CA LEU A 69 9.74 9.32 17.04
C LEU A 69 11.25 9.06 17.20
N TYR A 70 11.97 8.88 16.08
CA TYR A 70 13.44 8.75 16.15
C TYR A 70 14.12 10.00 16.74
N MET A 71 13.61 11.19 16.42
CA MET A 71 14.11 12.42 17.02
C MET A 71 13.96 12.43 18.56
N ILE A 72 12.84 11.91 19.09
CA ILE A 72 12.68 11.73 20.54
C ILE A 72 13.77 10.80 21.08
N GLY A 73 14.01 9.68 20.43
CA GLY A 73 15.05 8.72 20.82
C GLY A 73 16.45 9.32 20.78
N VAL A 74 16.78 10.07 19.73
CA VAL A 74 18.07 10.77 19.60
C VAL A 74 18.24 11.78 20.74
N LYS A 75 17.23 12.60 21.04
CA LYS A 75 17.27 13.54 22.18
C LYS A 75 17.41 12.83 23.52
N ASN A 76 16.84 11.63 23.69
CA ASN A 76 17.00 10.84 24.90
C ASN A 76 18.43 10.29 25.05
N GLN A 77 19.03 9.85 23.93
CA GLN A 77 20.36 9.21 23.90
C GLN A 77 21.51 10.23 23.91
N TYR A 78 21.26 11.39 23.28
CA TYR A 78 22.24 12.49 23.16
C TYR A 78 21.67 13.78 23.78
N PRO A 79 21.75 13.96 25.12
CA PRO A 79 21.10 15.09 25.77
C PRO A 79 21.63 16.47 25.39
N ASP A 80 22.86 16.54 24.89
CA ASP A 80 23.50 17.79 24.47
C ASP A 80 23.03 18.27 23.10
N VAL A 81 22.25 17.44 22.37
CA VAL A 81 21.74 17.77 21.04
C VAL A 81 20.66 18.84 21.12
N GLN A 82 20.96 20.02 20.59
CA GLN A 82 20.03 21.16 20.58
C GLN A 82 19.01 21.05 19.45
N GLN A 83 19.48 20.70 18.25
CA GLN A 83 18.64 20.63 17.04
C GLN A 83 18.86 19.33 16.30
N VAL A 84 17.75 18.79 15.79
CA VAL A 84 17.75 17.59 14.95
C VAL A 84 16.94 17.89 13.69
N ARG A 85 17.52 17.58 12.55
CA ARG A 85 16.87 17.67 11.25
C ARG A 85 16.44 16.28 10.80
N LEU A 86 15.26 16.19 10.23
CA LEU A 86 14.69 14.96 9.69
C LEU A 86 14.80 15.00 8.16
N ILE A 87 15.44 14.02 7.55
CA ILE A 87 15.77 14.05 6.13
C ILE A 87 15.31 12.75 5.46
N TRP A 88 14.41 12.86 4.49
CA TRP A 88 13.96 11.76 3.64
C TRP A 88 14.65 11.82 2.29
N HIS A 89 15.33 10.75 1.93
CA HIS A 89 15.98 10.58 0.63
C HIS A 89 15.14 9.70 -0.28
N PHE A 90 14.45 10.28 -1.22
CA PHE A 90 13.67 9.54 -2.22
C PHE A 90 14.57 9.16 -3.39
N LEU A 91 15.25 8.00 -3.28
CA LEU A 91 16.32 7.57 -4.17
C LEU A 91 15.91 7.50 -5.64
N LYS A 92 14.68 7.02 -5.92
CA LYS A 92 14.17 6.90 -7.29
C LYS A 92 14.00 8.26 -8.00
N PHE A 93 13.84 9.32 -7.23
CA PHE A 93 13.54 10.67 -7.73
C PHE A 93 14.71 11.63 -7.58
N ASP A 94 15.83 11.13 -7.04
CA ASP A 94 16.99 11.98 -6.69
C ASP A 94 16.57 13.23 -5.91
N LYS A 95 15.65 13.03 -4.94
CA LYS A 95 15.04 14.11 -4.18
C LYS A 95 15.24 13.93 -2.69
N GLU A 96 15.66 15.00 -2.05
CA GLU A 96 15.76 15.14 -0.60
C GLU A 96 14.65 16.08 -0.11
N ILE A 97 14.01 15.72 0.99
CA ILE A 97 13.03 16.56 1.68
C ILE A 97 13.44 16.59 3.14
N ASP A 98 13.56 17.77 3.69
CA ASP A 98 13.88 17.96 5.10
C ASP A 98 12.71 18.55 5.88
N SER A 99 12.75 18.32 7.19
CA SER A 99 11.78 18.86 8.16
C SER A 99 12.40 18.90 9.54
N THR A 100 11.74 19.59 10.44
CA THR A 100 12.07 19.60 11.87
C THR A 100 10.79 19.49 12.70
N ARG A 101 10.93 19.25 13.99
CA ARG A 101 9.81 19.25 14.94
C ARG A 101 10.17 20.13 16.15
N THR A 102 9.18 20.85 16.62
CA THR A 102 9.26 21.58 17.87
C THR A 102 9.11 20.64 19.06
N ASP A 103 9.59 21.03 20.22
CA ASP A 103 9.42 20.24 21.44
C ASP A 103 7.94 20.03 21.79
N ALA A 104 7.08 21.01 21.52
CA ALA A 104 5.64 20.88 21.71
C ALA A 104 5.01 19.80 20.80
N GLU A 105 5.43 19.73 19.54
CA GLU A 105 4.99 18.67 18.63
C GLU A 105 5.47 17.29 19.08
N LEU A 106 6.70 17.18 19.59
CA LEU A 106 7.24 15.94 20.11
C LEU A 106 6.51 15.48 21.39
N GLU A 107 6.18 16.37 22.31
CA GLU A 107 5.41 16.04 23.52
C GLU A 107 3.98 15.62 23.19
N ASN A 108 3.35 16.28 22.21
CA ASN A 108 2.04 15.85 21.71
C ASN A 108 2.13 14.45 21.09
N LEU A 109 3.15 14.18 20.27
CA LEU A 109 3.38 12.87 19.64
C LEU A 109 3.58 11.76 20.68
N LYS A 110 4.35 12.01 21.76
CA LYS A 110 4.50 11.09 22.89
C LYS A 110 3.13 10.76 23.50
N THR A 111 2.37 11.81 23.84
CA THR A 111 1.05 11.66 24.45
C THR A 111 0.08 10.86 23.58
N GLU A 112 0.01 11.16 22.28
CA GLU A 112 -0.84 10.43 21.33
C GLU A 112 -0.39 8.99 21.16
N THR A 113 0.91 8.74 21.15
CA THR A 113 1.47 7.39 21.03
C THR A 113 1.14 6.55 22.26
N ILE A 114 1.30 7.11 23.47
CA ILE A 114 0.91 6.43 24.71
C ILE A 114 -0.59 6.10 24.70
N LYS A 115 -1.46 7.05 24.35
CA LYS A 115 -2.90 6.81 24.23
C LYS A 115 -3.23 5.71 23.23
N LEU A 116 -2.48 5.64 22.13
CA LEU A 116 -2.63 4.57 21.15
C LEU A 116 -2.26 3.20 21.72
N ILE A 117 -1.12 3.12 22.42
CA ILE A 117 -0.68 1.88 23.09
C ILE A 117 -1.73 1.43 24.11
N GLN A 118 -2.18 2.31 24.99
CA GLN A 118 -3.22 2.01 25.99
C GLN A 118 -4.51 1.51 25.35
N ARG A 119 -4.94 2.12 24.24
CA ARG A 119 -6.12 1.67 23.50
C ARG A 119 -5.93 0.27 22.91
N ILE A 120 -4.72 -0.05 22.40
CA ILE A 120 -4.40 -1.39 21.89
C ILE A 120 -4.40 -2.42 23.01
N GLU A 121 -3.82 -2.09 24.16
CA GLU A 121 -3.76 -2.98 25.34
C GLU A 121 -5.14 -3.26 25.94
N GLN A 122 -6.07 -2.31 25.83
CA GLN A 122 -7.43 -2.42 26.34
C GLN A 122 -8.42 -3.00 25.32
N ASP A 123 -7.98 -3.25 24.06
CA ASP A 123 -8.88 -3.78 23.04
C ASP A 123 -9.06 -5.29 23.22
N GLU A 124 -10.24 -5.68 23.68
CA GLU A 124 -10.66 -7.07 23.78
C GLU A 124 -11.49 -7.54 22.56
N THR A 125 -11.87 -6.63 21.69
CA THR A 125 -12.80 -6.92 20.59
C THR A 125 -12.11 -7.31 19.30
N PHE A 126 -10.92 -6.78 19.06
CA PHE A 126 -10.11 -6.98 17.86
C PHE A 126 -10.94 -6.86 16.57
N GLN A 127 -11.65 -5.74 16.44
CA GLN A 127 -12.51 -5.50 15.29
C GLN A 127 -11.72 -5.55 13.99
N THR A 128 -12.27 -6.25 13.00
CA THR A 128 -11.66 -6.32 11.68
C THR A 128 -11.76 -4.97 10.98
N ASN A 129 -10.66 -4.53 10.37
CA ASN A 129 -10.59 -3.34 9.52
C ASN A 129 -10.23 -3.75 8.09
N PRO A 130 -11.21 -4.11 7.24
CA PRO A 130 -10.96 -4.49 5.86
C PRO A 130 -10.28 -3.38 5.07
N SER A 131 -9.21 -3.74 4.37
CA SER A 131 -8.43 -2.80 3.56
C SER A 131 -7.73 -3.53 2.40
N ALA A 132 -7.08 -2.80 1.50
CA ALA A 132 -6.26 -3.38 0.43
C ALA A 132 -5.15 -4.30 0.95
N LEU A 133 -4.69 -4.11 2.19
CA LEU A 133 -3.70 -4.98 2.83
C LEU A 133 -4.23 -6.36 3.16
N CYS A 134 -5.55 -6.57 3.17
CA CYS A 134 -6.14 -7.88 3.41
C CYS A 134 -5.71 -8.92 2.37
N SER A 135 -5.36 -8.53 1.16
CA SER A 135 -4.86 -9.44 0.13
C SER A 135 -3.58 -10.17 0.56
N TRP A 136 -2.76 -9.53 1.39
CA TRP A 136 -1.47 -10.02 1.90
C TRP A 136 -1.53 -10.55 3.33
N CYS A 137 -2.71 -10.48 3.97
CA CYS A 137 -2.87 -10.83 5.37
C CYS A 137 -2.85 -12.36 5.58
N GLU A 138 -1.96 -12.85 6.41
CA GLU A 138 -1.85 -14.27 6.77
C GLU A 138 -2.97 -14.74 7.70
N TYR A 139 -3.64 -13.83 8.40
CA TYR A 139 -4.72 -14.11 9.35
C TYR A 139 -6.10 -14.25 8.70
N LYS A 140 -6.21 -14.25 7.37
CA LYS A 140 -7.49 -14.43 6.66
C LYS A 140 -8.30 -15.64 7.16
N PRO A 141 -7.70 -16.82 7.39
CA PRO A 141 -8.45 -18.00 7.86
C PRO A 141 -9.12 -17.79 9.21
N CYS A 142 -8.55 -16.99 10.09
CA CYS A 142 -9.06 -16.69 11.42
C CYS A 142 -9.95 -15.44 11.45
N CYS A 143 -9.83 -14.58 10.44
CA CYS A 143 -10.49 -13.28 10.38
C CYS A 143 -12.00 -13.42 10.22
N ARG A 144 -12.80 -12.79 11.09
CA ARG A 144 -14.27 -12.82 11.02
C ARG A 144 -14.82 -12.37 9.66
N HIS A 145 -14.10 -11.46 8.98
CA HIS A 145 -14.51 -10.96 7.67
C HIS A 145 -14.21 -11.93 6.53
N TRP A 146 -13.11 -12.72 6.63
CA TRP A 146 -12.61 -13.55 5.53
C TRP A 146 -12.73 -15.06 5.78
N ARG A 147 -12.83 -15.53 7.05
CA ARG A 147 -12.80 -16.94 7.41
C ARG A 147 -13.84 -17.81 6.68
N HIS A 148 -14.99 -17.21 6.32
CA HIS A 148 -16.05 -17.93 5.61
C HIS A 148 -15.59 -18.48 4.25
N LEU A 149 -14.64 -17.81 3.57
CA LEU A 149 -14.08 -18.29 2.31
C LEU A 149 -13.21 -19.53 2.53
N TYR A 150 -12.48 -19.58 3.63
CA TYR A 150 -11.61 -20.71 3.98
C TYR A 150 -12.41 -21.89 4.54
N THR A 151 -13.46 -21.62 5.29
CA THR A 151 -14.35 -22.67 5.80
C THR A 151 -15.06 -23.40 4.66
N VAL A 152 -15.35 -22.72 3.55
CA VAL A 152 -15.91 -23.34 2.35
C VAL A 152 -14.88 -24.19 1.59
N SER A 153 -13.60 -23.74 1.58
CA SER A 153 -12.52 -24.48 0.90
C SER A 153 -12.02 -25.69 1.67
N GLU A 154 -12.20 -25.70 3.00
CA GLU A 154 -11.78 -26.80 3.88
C GLU A 154 -12.83 -27.90 4.05
N LYS A 155 -13.99 -27.77 3.39
CA LYS A 155 -14.92 -28.91 3.37
C LYS A 155 -14.26 -30.08 2.67
N PRO A 156 -14.09 -31.23 3.34
CA PRO A 156 -13.48 -32.41 2.72
C PRO A 156 -14.21 -32.74 1.42
N ALA A 157 -13.49 -33.21 0.43
CA ALA A 157 -14.11 -33.72 -0.81
C ALA A 157 -15.25 -34.70 -0.55
N ASP A 158 -15.15 -35.44 0.54
CA ASP A 158 -16.12 -36.40 1.06
C ASP A 158 -17.46 -35.77 1.50
N HIS A 159 -17.51 -34.47 1.77
CA HIS A 159 -18.75 -33.79 2.14
C HIS A 159 -19.85 -33.92 1.09
N TYR A 160 -19.47 -34.08 -0.15
CA TYR A 160 -20.39 -34.31 -1.28
C TYR A 160 -20.45 -35.78 -1.70
N ALA A 161 -19.62 -36.64 -1.11
CA ALA A 161 -19.53 -38.05 -1.50
C ALA A 161 -20.82 -38.85 -1.20
N THR A 162 -21.62 -38.35 -0.27
CA THR A 162 -22.91 -38.95 0.12
C THR A 162 -24.08 -38.41 -0.69
N ASP A 163 -23.86 -37.35 -1.46
CA ASP A 163 -24.93 -36.75 -2.25
C ASP A 163 -25.22 -37.59 -3.50
N SER A 164 -26.48 -37.70 -3.88
CA SER A 164 -26.85 -38.35 -5.13
C SER A 164 -26.27 -37.54 -6.34
N GLY A 165 -25.98 -38.23 -7.45
CA GLY A 165 -25.46 -37.56 -8.65
C GLY A 165 -26.34 -36.38 -9.12
N ALA A 166 -27.67 -36.49 -8.94
CA ALA A 166 -28.59 -35.40 -9.25
C ALA A 166 -28.41 -34.18 -8.34
N GLN A 167 -28.19 -34.39 -7.02
CA GLN A 167 -27.92 -33.30 -6.06
C GLN A 167 -26.59 -32.60 -6.37
N LEU A 168 -25.55 -33.34 -6.71
CA LEU A 168 -24.25 -32.81 -7.09
C LEU A 168 -24.36 -31.93 -8.35
N VAL A 169 -25.06 -32.41 -9.40
CA VAL A 169 -25.27 -31.65 -10.64
C VAL A 169 -26.08 -30.38 -10.37
N ASN A 170 -27.16 -30.47 -9.61
CA ASN A 170 -27.98 -29.31 -9.27
C ASN A 170 -27.17 -28.28 -8.47
N ARG A 171 -26.39 -28.73 -7.51
CA ARG A 171 -25.54 -27.83 -6.71
C ARG A 171 -24.43 -27.19 -7.54
N TYR A 172 -23.79 -27.96 -8.42
CA TYR A 172 -22.81 -27.42 -9.35
C TYR A 172 -23.43 -26.35 -10.27
N ALA A 173 -24.59 -26.62 -10.85
CA ALA A 173 -25.30 -25.67 -11.71
C ALA A 173 -25.68 -24.37 -10.97
N GLU A 174 -26.16 -24.50 -9.73
CA GLU A 174 -26.49 -23.36 -8.87
C GLU A 174 -25.27 -22.47 -8.60
N VAL A 175 -24.15 -23.08 -8.20
CA VAL A 175 -22.89 -22.34 -7.95
C VAL A 175 -22.36 -21.69 -9.20
N LYS A 176 -22.42 -22.38 -10.36
CA LYS A 176 -22.01 -21.84 -11.65
C LYS A 176 -22.87 -20.66 -12.10
N ASN A 177 -24.16 -20.72 -11.88
CA ASN A 177 -25.07 -19.62 -12.21
C ASN A 177 -24.79 -18.40 -11.33
N LYS A 178 -24.58 -18.58 -10.02
CA LYS A 178 -24.18 -17.50 -9.12
C LYS A 178 -22.84 -16.87 -9.53
N GLN A 179 -21.85 -17.69 -9.87
CA GLN A 179 -20.56 -17.21 -10.36
C GLN A 179 -20.74 -16.35 -11.63
N LYS A 180 -21.59 -16.81 -12.57
CA LYS A 180 -21.84 -16.06 -13.80
C LYS A 180 -22.52 -14.72 -13.54
N GLN A 181 -23.51 -14.67 -12.64
CA GLN A 181 -24.20 -13.44 -12.27
C GLN A 181 -23.23 -12.41 -11.63
N VAL A 182 -22.44 -12.85 -10.66
CA VAL A 182 -21.47 -11.97 -9.98
C VAL A 182 -20.41 -11.46 -10.98
N ASN A 183 -19.92 -12.33 -11.86
CA ASN A 183 -18.95 -11.90 -12.88
C ASN A 183 -19.58 -10.88 -13.85
N GLN A 184 -20.84 -11.09 -14.24
CA GLN A 184 -21.53 -10.15 -15.12
C GLN A 184 -21.70 -8.76 -14.48
N GLU A 185 -22.06 -8.70 -13.20
CA GLU A 185 -22.16 -7.43 -12.46
C GLU A 185 -20.80 -6.69 -12.44
N PHE A 186 -19.71 -7.40 -12.21
CA PHE A 186 -18.37 -6.82 -12.25
C PHE A 186 -17.94 -6.40 -13.66
N ASP A 187 -18.27 -7.19 -14.68
CA ASP A 187 -17.94 -6.86 -16.07
C ASP A 187 -18.68 -5.58 -16.51
N GLU A 188 -19.96 -5.42 -16.14
CA GLU A 188 -20.75 -4.21 -16.39
C GLU A 188 -20.17 -2.98 -15.67
N GLU A 189 -19.76 -3.11 -14.40
CA GLU A 189 -19.13 -2.02 -13.66
C GLU A 189 -17.78 -1.62 -14.26
N LEU A 190 -16.97 -2.61 -14.67
CA LEU A 190 -15.68 -2.38 -15.32
C LEU A 190 -15.86 -1.65 -16.65
N GLU A 191 -16.83 -2.05 -17.48
CA GLU A 191 -17.14 -1.40 -18.77
C GLU A 191 -17.47 0.09 -18.55
N HIS A 192 -18.34 0.41 -17.59
CA HIS A 192 -18.66 1.79 -17.25
C HIS A 192 -17.45 2.59 -16.77
N LEU A 193 -16.57 1.97 -15.96
CA LEU A 193 -15.33 2.62 -15.49
C LEU A 193 -14.34 2.82 -16.65
N GLU A 194 -14.22 1.87 -17.56
CA GLU A 194 -13.36 1.98 -18.75
C GLU A 194 -13.85 3.10 -19.68
N GLU A 195 -15.17 3.21 -19.93
CA GLU A 195 -15.76 4.31 -20.69
C GLU A 195 -15.48 5.67 -20.04
N ALA A 196 -15.65 5.77 -18.72
CA ALA A 196 -15.37 6.99 -17.97
C ALA A 196 -13.88 7.38 -18.03
N LEU A 197 -12.96 6.41 -17.94
CA LEU A 197 -11.52 6.63 -18.07
C LEU A 197 -11.14 7.08 -19.49
N LEU A 198 -11.74 6.50 -20.53
CA LEU A 198 -11.56 6.93 -21.91
C LEU A 198 -12.02 8.38 -22.12
N ALA A 199 -13.21 8.71 -21.65
CA ALA A 199 -13.75 10.07 -21.73
C ALA A 199 -12.87 11.07 -20.99
N PHE A 200 -12.37 10.73 -19.80
CA PHE A 200 -11.43 11.55 -19.04
C PHE A 200 -10.11 11.76 -19.81
N SER A 201 -9.52 10.69 -20.32
CA SER A 201 -8.28 10.72 -21.11
C SER A 201 -8.40 11.65 -22.32
N GLN A 202 -9.50 11.54 -23.05
CA GLN A 202 -9.76 12.40 -24.23
C GLN A 202 -9.94 13.87 -23.85
N ARG A 203 -10.67 14.15 -22.76
CA ARG A 203 -10.91 15.52 -22.30
C ARG A 203 -9.64 16.18 -21.82
N GLU A 204 -8.81 15.49 -21.04
CA GLU A 204 -7.57 16.02 -20.47
C GLU A 204 -6.34 15.83 -21.38
N GLN A 205 -6.52 15.17 -22.53
CA GLN A 205 -5.45 14.86 -23.51
C GLN A 205 -4.24 14.13 -22.88
N VAL A 206 -4.52 13.14 -22.02
CA VAL A 206 -3.51 12.32 -21.35
C VAL A 206 -3.67 10.85 -21.73
N ASP A 207 -2.56 10.13 -21.90
CA ASP A 207 -2.53 8.68 -22.16
C ASP A 207 -2.41 7.85 -20.87
N CYS A 208 -2.26 8.50 -19.72
CA CYS A 208 -2.11 7.84 -18.43
C CYS A 208 -2.88 8.59 -17.34
N VAL A 209 -3.80 7.89 -16.70
CA VAL A 209 -4.60 8.40 -15.59
C VAL A 209 -4.09 7.80 -14.28
N PHE A 210 -3.83 8.64 -13.29
CA PHE A 210 -3.27 8.23 -12.00
C PHE A 210 -4.35 8.27 -10.93
N GLY A 211 -4.50 7.16 -10.22
CA GLY A 211 -5.21 7.09 -8.94
C GLY A 211 -4.26 7.23 -7.75
N SER A 212 -4.76 7.06 -6.53
CA SER A 212 -3.96 7.12 -5.31
C SER A 212 -2.89 6.02 -5.23
N GLU A 213 -3.22 4.81 -5.70
CA GLU A 213 -2.34 3.62 -5.60
C GLU A 213 -2.03 2.99 -6.95
N ASN A 214 -2.86 3.22 -7.96
CA ASN A 214 -2.78 2.60 -9.26
C ASN A 214 -2.76 3.64 -10.37
N LYS A 215 -2.35 3.21 -11.56
CA LYS A 215 -2.45 4.00 -12.79
C LYS A 215 -3.03 3.17 -13.90
N VAL A 216 -3.82 3.78 -14.75
CA VAL A 216 -4.33 3.18 -16.00
C VAL A 216 -3.65 3.89 -17.17
N ARG A 217 -3.03 3.10 -18.04
CA ARG A 217 -2.51 3.60 -19.32
C ARG A 217 -3.48 3.19 -20.43
N ILE A 218 -3.89 4.16 -21.21
CA ILE A 218 -4.77 3.97 -22.35
C ILE A 218 -3.90 3.91 -23.59
N THR A 219 -4.03 2.81 -24.33
CA THR A 219 -3.29 2.58 -25.59
C THR A 219 -4.28 2.27 -26.68
N VAL A 220 -4.27 3.06 -27.73
CA VAL A 220 -5.06 2.78 -28.94
C VAL A 220 -4.27 1.86 -29.84
N THR A 221 -4.81 0.68 -30.08
CA THR A 221 -4.23 -0.29 -31.01
C THR A 221 -5.23 -0.59 -32.12
N GLU A 222 -4.79 -0.44 -33.36
CA GLU A 222 -5.58 -0.93 -34.50
C GLU A 222 -5.40 -2.46 -34.57
N LYS A 223 -6.51 -3.17 -34.40
CA LYS A 223 -6.53 -4.62 -34.52
C LYS A 223 -7.34 -5.00 -35.74
N VAL A 224 -6.70 -5.59 -36.72
CA VAL A 224 -7.39 -6.21 -37.84
C VAL A 224 -8.01 -7.51 -37.34
N SER A 225 -9.34 -7.58 -37.31
CA SER A 225 -10.06 -8.81 -36.98
C SER A 225 -10.64 -9.42 -38.26
N PHE A 226 -10.42 -10.71 -38.44
CA PHE A 226 -11.06 -11.43 -39.51
C PHE A 226 -12.46 -11.89 -39.09
N PRO A 227 -13.44 -11.83 -40.00
CA PRO A 227 -14.78 -12.32 -39.73
C PRO A 227 -14.77 -13.79 -39.31
N SER A 228 -15.72 -14.18 -38.45
CA SER A 228 -15.84 -15.57 -37.98
C SER A 228 -16.09 -16.54 -39.16
N LYS A 229 -15.63 -17.79 -39.01
CA LYS A 229 -15.69 -18.80 -40.12
C LYS A 229 -17.08 -19.00 -40.73
N ASN A 230 -18.15 -18.71 -40.02
CA ASN A 230 -19.53 -18.93 -40.40
C ASN A 230 -20.28 -17.64 -40.73
N SER A 231 -19.59 -16.51 -40.89
CA SER A 231 -20.25 -15.25 -41.26
C SER A 231 -20.24 -15.02 -42.79
N LYS A 232 -21.28 -14.36 -43.31
CA LYS A 232 -21.34 -13.95 -44.70
C LYS A 232 -20.19 -13.04 -45.13
N GLU A 233 -19.67 -12.28 -44.19
CA GLU A 233 -18.52 -11.40 -44.40
C GLU A 233 -17.24 -12.22 -44.63
N ARG A 234 -17.14 -13.41 -44.04
CA ARG A 234 -16.04 -14.34 -44.28
C ARG A 234 -16.03 -14.90 -45.67
N GLU A 235 -17.21 -15.30 -46.21
CA GLU A 235 -17.35 -15.79 -47.58
C GLU A 235 -16.92 -14.70 -48.57
N SER A 236 -17.38 -13.48 -48.37
CA SER A 236 -17.01 -12.35 -49.24
C SER A 236 -15.50 -12.05 -49.19
N LEU A 237 -14.86 -12.16 -47.98
CA LEU A 237 -13.43 -11.99 -47.85
C LEU A 237 -12.65 -13.10 -48.60
N GLU A 238 -13.08 -14.34 -48.46
CA GLU A 238 -12.45 -15.48 -49.16
C GLU A 238 -12.58 -15.41 -50.67
N ASP A 239 -13.70 -14.89 -51.17
CA ASP A 239 -13.88 -14.65 -52.62
C ASP A 239 -12.96 -13.54 -53.16
N ILE A 240 -12.67 -12.53 -52.34
CA ILE A 240 -11.70 -11.48 -52.69
C ILE A 240 -10.27 -12.04 -52.71
N LEU A 241 -9.92 -12.89 -51.74
CA LEU A 241 -8.58 -13.48 -51.61
C LEU A 241 -8.27 -14.58 -52.63
N ARG A 242 -9.31 -15.15 -53.30
CA ARG A 242 -9.16 -16.16 -54.34
C ARG A 242 -9.00 -15.58 -55.76
N LYS A 243 -9.23 -14.29 -55.94
CA LYS A 243 -8.99 -13.53 -57.18
C LYS A 243 -7.58 -12.96 -57.21
#